data_4a764b40a99f9000b6a91dec23490550
#
_entry.id   4a764b40a99f9000b6a91dec23490550
#
_cell.length_a   1.000
_cell.length_b   1.000
_cell.length_c   1.000
_cell.angle_alpha   90.00
_cell.angle_beta   90.00
_cell.angle_gamma   90.00
#
_symmetry.space_group_name_H-M   'P 1'
#
loop_
_entity.id
_entity.type
_entity.pdbx_description
1 polymer ?
#
loop_
_entity_poly.entity_id
_entity_poly.type
_entity_poly.pdbx_seq_one_letter_code
_entity_poly.pdbx_strand_id
1 'polypeptide(L)'
;MSDVTYGVVEERYVMGAKKRQSYGIAVYGSFGEIDEETPVVASIHDITNDRERVTKLVRQCNRSGLSPIHLRDVVEDFFSAAHDT
;
A
#
# COMPACT_ATOMS: atom_id res chain seq x y z
N MET A 1 -1.44 0.72 -20.02
CA MET A 1 -1.79 1.80 -19.08
C MET A 1 -2.64 1.24 -17.94
N SER A 2 -2.31 1.59 -16.72
CA SER A 2 -3.04 1.07 -15.58
C SER A 2 -4.27 1.96 -15.31
N ASP A 3 -5.44 1.33 -15.13
CA ASP A 3 -6.68 2.02 -14.78
C ASP A 3 -6.91 2.07 -13.28
N VAL A 4 -5.84 1.95 -12.50
CA VAL A 4 -5.92 1.93 -11.05
C VAL A 4 -5.00 2.96 -10.44
N THR A 5 -5.31 3.33 -9.20
CA THR A 5 -4.48 4.23 -8.40
C THR A 5 -4.14 3.53 -7.09
N TYR A 6 -2.89 3.65 -6.69
CA TYR A 6 -2.39 3.10 -5.42
C TYR A 6 -2.44 4.16 -4.33
N GLY A 7 -2.82 3.76 -3.13
CA GLY A 7 -2.87 4.67 -2.00
C GLY A 7 -2.37 4.01 -0.73
N VAL A 8 -1.97 4.83 0.24
CA VAL A 8 -1.54 4.34 1.56
C VAL A 8 -2.76 4.13 2.42
N VAL A 9 -2.81 2.98 3.09
CA VAL A 9 -3.82 2.69 4.10
C VAL A 9 -3.17 2.75 5.47
N GLU A 10 -3.76 3.53 6.36
CA GLU A 10 -3.30 3.61 7.75
C GLU A 10 -4.24 2.79 8.61
N GLU A 11 -3.68 1.93 9.43
CA GLU A 11 -4.42 1.12 10.36
C GLU A 11 -3.94 1.35 11.79
N ARG A 12 -4.89 1.52 12.70
CA ARG A 12 -4.61 1.65 14.11
C ARG A 12 -5.33 0.55 14.85
N TYR A 13 -4.61 -0.12 15.73
CA TYR A 13 -5.22 -1.15 16.56
C TYR A 13 -4.58 -1.15 17.93
N VAL A 14 -5.34 -1.66 18.90
CA VAL A 14 -4.92 -1.73 20.28
C VAL A 14 -4.72 -3.19 20.64
N MET A 15 -3.52 -3.52 21.13
CA MET A 15 -3.22 -4.84 21.64
C MET A 15 -2.89 -4.72 23.12
N GLY A 16 -3.87 -5.02 23.95
CA GLY A 16 -3.75 -4.82 25.39
C GLY A 16 -3.61 -3.34 25.72
N ALA A 17 -2.55 -2.97 26.42
CA ALA A 17 -2.29 -1.59 26.80
C ALA A 17 -1.50 -0.82 25.73
N LYS A 18 -1.12 -1.48 24.64
CA LYS A 18 -0.30 -0.84 23.61
C LYS A 18 -1.12 -0.50 22.38
N LYS A 19 -0.94 0.72 21.91
CA LYS A 19 -1.49 1.16 20.64
C LYS A 19 -0.46 0.88 19.55
N ARG A 20 -0.91 0.23 18.49
CA ARG A 20 -0.06 -0.02 17.32
C ARG A 20 -0.63 0.68 16.11
N GLN A 21 0.27 1.11 15.24
CA GLN A 21 -0.06 1.75 13.99
C GLN A 21 0.68 1.05 12.88
N SER A 22 -0.03 0.75 11.81
CA SER A 22 0.54 0.05 10.67
C SER A 22 0.04 0.68 9.39
N TYR A 23 0.80 0.47 8.33
CA TYR A 23 0.47 1.01 7.01
C TYR A 23 0.48 -0.10 5.98
N GLY A 24 -0.42 0.03 5.03
CA GLY A 24 -0.51 -0.89 3.91
C GLY A 24 -0.76 -0.15 2.62
N ILE A 25 -1.10 -0.91 1.57
CA ILE A 25 -1.39 -0.37 0.25
C ILE A 25 -2.77 -0.81 -0.18
N ALA A 26 -3.55 0.13 -0.70
CA ALA A 26 -4.82 -0.16 -1.35
C ALA A 26 -4.71 0.18 -2.83
N VAL A 27 -5.38 -0.61 -3.66
CA VAL A 27 -5.50 -0.37 -5.08
C VAL A 27 -6.94 0.03 -5.36
N TYR A 28 -7.12 1.21 -5.90
CA TYR A 28 -8.44 1.75 -6.20
C TYR A 28 -8.72 1.60 -7.69
N GLY A 29 -9.92 1.14 -8.00
CA GLY A 29 -10.35 0.90 -9.38
C GLY A 29 -10.75 2.16 -10.13
N SER A 30 -9.97 3.21 -9.95
CA SER A 30 -10.19 4.49 -10.61
C SER A 30 -8.85 5.17 -10.83
N PHE A 31 -8.73 5.85 -11.96
CA PHE A 31 -7.58 6.66 -12.27
C PHE A 31 -7.92 8.11 -11.96
N GLY A 32 -7.14 8.72 -11.08
CA GLY A 32 -7.34 10.13 -10.71
C GLY A 32 -7.87 10.27 -9.29
N GLU A 33 -8.94 11.04 -9.13
CA GLU A 33 -9.48 11.33 -7.81
C GLU A 33 -10.10 10.10 -7.15
N ILE A 34 -9.76 9.93 -5.89
CA ILE A 34 -10.28 8.83 -5.08
C ILE A 34 -11.20 9.43 -4.02
N ASP A 35 -12.41 8.91 -3.93
CA ASP A 35 -13.38 9.32 -2.93
C ASP A 35 -13.93 8.09 -2.19
N GLU A 36 -14.92 8.30 -1.33
CA GLU A 36 -15.50 7.22 -0.53
C GLU A 36 -16.22 6.16 -1.38
N GLU A 37 -16.63 6.52 -2.59
CA GLU A 37 -17.34 5.62 -3.49
C GLU A 37 -16.40 4.86 -4.41
N THR A 38 -15.13 5.24 -4.47
CA THR A 38 -14.17 4.56 -5.32
C THR A 38 -13.94 3.14 -4.82
N PRO A 39 -14.18 2.10 -5.65
CA PRO A 39 -14.01 0.72 -5.18
C PRO A 39 -12.55 0.37 -4.95
N VAL A 40 -12.31 -0.38 -3.88
CA VAL A 40 -11.00 -0.97 -3.61
C VAL A 40 -10.98 -2.34 -4.26
N VAL A 41 -10.11 -2.53 -5.24
CA VAL A 41 -10.03 -3.79 -5.98
C VAL A 41 -9.05 -4.77 -5.37
N ALA A 42 -8.09 -4.27 -4.59
CA ALA A 42 -7.13 -5.11 -3.88
C ALA A 42 -6.50 -4.28 -2.76
N SER A 43 -6.01 -4.97 -1.74
CA SER A 43 -5.28 -4.30 -0.67
C SER A 43 -4.34 -5.28 0.00
N ILE A 44 -3.24 -4.75 0.54
CA ILE A 44 -2.31 -5.50 1.36
C ILE A 44 -2.13 -4.69 2.64
N HIS A 45 -2.49 -5.29 3.76
CA HIS A 45 -2.48 -4.63 5.05
C HIS A 45 -1.21 -4.95 5.83
N ASP A 46 -0.90 -4.12 6.80
CA ASP A 46 0.14 -4.39 7.79
C ASP A 46 1.51 -4.67 7.15
N ILE A 47 1.90 -3.81 6.20
CA ILE A 47 3.18 -3.94 5.50
C ILE A 47 4.33 -3.45 6.38
N THR A 48 4.16 -2.28 7.00
CA THR A 48 5.20 -1.65 7.79
C THR A 48 4.61 -0.63 8.75
N ASN A 49 5.33 -0.33 9.81
CA ASN A 49 4.97 0.77 10.70
C ASN A 49 5.64 2.09 10.28
N ASP A 50 6.37 2.09 9.18
CA ASP A 50 7.06 3.28 8.67
C ASP A 50 6.29 3.87 7.51
N ARG A 51 5.55 4.94 7.80
CA ARG A 51 4.71 5.63 6.80
C ARG A 51 5.52 6.12 5.59
N GLU A 52 6.71 6.63 5.85
CA GLU A 52 7.52 7.19 4.78
C GLU A 52 7.92 6.13 3.75
N ARG A 53 8.27 4.94 4.24
CA ARG A 53 8.67 3.84 3.36
C ARG A 53 7.52 3.37 2.48
N VAL A 54 6.33 3.20 3.06
CA VAL A 54 5.17 2.78 2.28
C VAL A 54 4.71 3.88 1.32
N THR A 55 4.85 5.14 1.71
CA THR A 55 4.53 6.27 0.84
C THR A 55 5.41 6.28 -0.40
N LYS A 56 6.69 6.02 -0.23
CA LYS A 56 7.62 5.93 -1.38
C LYS A 56 7.24 4.77 -2.29
N LEU A 57 6.89 3.64 -1.70
CA LEU A 57 6.47 2.47 -2.47
C LEU A 57 5.23 2.75 -3.29
N VAL A 58 4.23 3.39 -2.69
CA VAL A 58 3.00 3.78 -3.39
C VAL A 58 3.30 4.75 -4.54
N ARG A 59 4.17 5.71 -4.32
CA ARG A 59 4.58 6.63 -5.38
C ARG A 59 5.21 5.91 -6.56
N GLN A 60 6.06 4.93 -6.28
CA GLN A 60 6.68 4.13 -7.34
C GLN A 60 5.64 3.34 -8.12
N CYS A 61 4.68 2.74 -7.43
CA CYS A 61 3.61 1.98 -8.09
C CYS A 61 2.79 2.88 -9.02
N ASN A 62 2.45 4.08 -8.57
CA ASN A 62 1.69 5.01 -9.39
C ASN A 62 2.51 5.53 -10.59
N ARG A 63 3.78 5.83 -10.35
CA ARG A 63 4.66 6.36 -11.40
C ARG A 63 4.91 5.34 -12.50
N SER A 64 5.09 4.08 -12.13
CA SER A 64 5.37 3.02 -13.10
C SER A 64 4.12 2.46 -13.78
N GLY A 65 2.94 2.84 -13.31
CA GLY A 65 1.70 2.28 -13.82
C GLY A 65 1.58 0.79 -13.54
N LEU A 66 2.00 0.37 -12.35
CA LEU A 66 2.05 -1.04 -11.98
C LEU A 66 0.68 -1.70 -12.11
N SER A 67 0.65 -2.89 -12.71
CA SER A 67 -0.57 -3.68 -12.76
C SER A 67 -0.83 -4.34 -11.41
N PRO A 68 -2.09 -4.38 -10.94
CA PRO A 68 -2.40 -4.97 -9.64
C PRO A 68 -1.96 -6.42 -9.47
N ILE A 69 -1.85 -7.18 -10.56
CA ILE A 69 -1.41 -8.57 -10.48
C ILE A 69 0.05 -8.70 -10.03
N HIS A 70 0.83 -7.62 -10.15
CA HIS A 70 2.24 -7.59 -9.73
C HIS A 70 2.44 -6.96 -8.36
N LEU A 71 1.35 -6.51 -7.71
CA LEU A 71 1.47 -5.82 -6.44
C LEU A 71 2.13 -6.69 -5.37
N ARG A 72 1.74 -7.96 -5.30
CA ARG A 72 2.31 -8.89 -4.32
C ARG A 72 3.82 -9.03 -4.51
N ASP A 73 4.28 -9.14 -5.74
CA ASP A 73 5.71 -9.26 -6.05
C ASP A 73 6.49 -8.05 -5.59
N VAL A 74 5.92 -6.86 -5.80
CA VAL A 74 6.55 -5.61 -5.37
C VAL A 74 6.63 -5.54 -3.85
N VAL A 75 5.58 -5.95 -3.16
CA VAL A 75 5.57 -5.96 -1.69
C VAL A 75 6.56 -6.99 -1.14
N GLU A 76 6.66 -8.14 -1.78
CA GLU A 76 7.65 -9.15 -1.38
C GLU A 76 9.08 -8.63 -1.54
N ASP A 77 9.36 -7.93 -2.63
CA ASP A 77 10.65 -7.28 -2.83
C ASP A 77 10.91 -6.23 -1.76
N PHE A 78 9.89 -5.47 -1.37
CA PHE A 78 9.99 -4.50 -0.31
C PHE A 78 10.40 -5.16 1.01
N PHE A 79 9.79 -6.28 1.35
CA PHE A 79 10.14 -7.02 2.56
C PHE A 79 11.56 -7.57 2.48
N SER A 80 11.97 -8.10 1.33
CA SER A 80 13.32 -8.61 1.14
C SER A 80 14.36 -7.51 1.32
N ALA A 81 14.13 -6.34 0.76
CA ALA A 81 15.02 -5.20 0.90
C ALA A 81 15.11 -4.73 2.35
N ALA A 82 13.99 -4.81 3.11
CA ALA A 82 13.96 -4.42 4.50
C ALA A 82 14.74 -5.39 5.39
N HIS A 83 14.81 -6.66 5.00
CA HIS A 83 15.53 -7.69 5.75
C HIS A 83 16.98 -7.85 5.32
N ASP A 84 17.33 -7.34 4.18
CA ASP A 84 18.64 -7.48 3.58
C ASP A 84 19.55 -6.32 4.02
N THR A 85 19.84 -6.30 5.29
CA THR A 85 20.73 -5.29 5.86
C THR A 85 22.00 -5.93 6.40
#